data_ed58533560b2ac8d38856edcd72b7047
#
_entry.id   ed58533560b2ac8d38856edcd72b7047
#
_cell.length_a   1.000
_cell.length_b   1.000
_cell.length_c   1.000
_cell.angle_alpha   90.00
_cell.angle_beta   90.00
_cell.angle_gamma   90.00
#
_symmetry.space_group_name_H-M   'P 1'
#
loop_
_entity.id
_entity.type
_entity.pdbx_description
1 polymer ?
#
loop_
_entity_poly.entity_id
_entity_poly.type
_entity_poly.pdbx_seq_one_letter_code
_entity_poly.pdbx_strand_id
1 'polypeptide(L)'
;FLNTLDLPDSVGEAETMMDKMQDDMFGDMGKAIATALFLVFLVMAMQFESPKFSLMVMLSIPFSLIGAFGLVFLSGTDFSMVGLMGVLTLVGTVVNNGILYVDGVNMLRRRMDIEDALIESGKTRLRPILITTLTTIISMTPSALGIGGESAVMMQGMALVIIGGL
;
A
#
# COMPACT_ATOMS: atom_id res chain seq x y z
N PHE A 1 18.39 20.07 25.49
CA PHE A 1 17.95 21.43 25.87
C PHE A 1 16.52 21.44 26.43
N LEU A 2 15.64 20.48 26.06
CA LEU A 2 14.27 20.39 26.56
C LEU A 2 14.12 19.72 27.94
N ASN A 3 15.12 18.94 28.38
CA ASN A 3 15.09 18.24 29.68
C ASN A 3 15.39 19.11 30.93
N THR A 4 15.56 20.41 30.78
CA THR A 4 15.87 21.34 31.88
C THR A 4 14.80 22.41 32.11
N LEU A 5 13.66 22.31 31.42
CA LEU A 5 12.49 23.13 31.69
C LEU A 5 11.57 22.40 32.65
N ASP A 6 11.38 22.98 33.85
CA ASP A 6 10.35 22.59 34.84
C ASP A 6 8.97 22.86 34.17
N LEU A 7 8.51 21.93 33.38
CA LEU A 7 7.17 21.99 32.77
C LEU A 7 6.14 21.59 33.82
N PRO A 8 4.98 22.26 33.92
CA PRO A 8 3.92 21.85 34.84
C PRO A 8 3.54 20.37 34.58
N ASP A 9 3.27 19.61 35.65
CA ASP A 9 2.92 18.18 35.57
C ASP A 9 1.82 17.86 34.55
N SER A 10 0.88 18.79 34.36
CA SER A 10 -0.19 18.69 33.35
C SER A 10 0.28 18.65 31.91
N VAL A 11 1.43 19.23 31.57
CA VAL A 11 2.01 19.21 30.23
C VAL A 11 2.70 17.87 29.97
N GLY A 12 3.43 17.36 30.96
CA GLY A 12 4.06 16.04 30.89
C GLY A 12 3.03 14.91 30.80
N GLU A 13 1.91 15.02 31.50
CA GLU A 13 0.81 14.05 31.39
C GLU A 13 0.12 14.12 30.00
N ALA A 14 -0.06 15.31 29.44
CA ALA A 14 -0.66 15.49 28.11
C ALA A 14 0.25 14.94 27.00
N GLU A 15 1.56 15.17 27.06
CA GLU A 15 2.53 14.58 26.11
C GLU A 15 2.52 13.05 26.22
N THR A 16 2.55 12.50 27.44
CA THR A 16 2.50 11.05 27.64
C THR A 16 1.18 10.44 27.17
N MET A 17 0.06 11.14 27.30
CA MET A 17 -1.23 10.70 26.76
C MET A 17 -1.26 10.73 25.23
N MET A 18 -0.72 11.78 24.60
CA MET A 18 -0.63 11.88 23.15
C MET A 18 0.23 10.76 22.57
N ASP A 19 1.39 10.50 23.16
CA ASP A 19 2.29 9.42 22.73
C ASP A 19 1.59 8.05 22.85
N LYS A 20 0.91 7.78 23.95
CA LYS A 20 0.14 6.53 24.12
C LYS A 20 -0.98 6.40 23.11
N MET A 21 -1.75 7.46 22.87
CA MET A 21 -2.80 7.44 21.85
C MET A 21 -2.22 7.20 20.46
N GLN A 22 -1.07 7.76 20.16
CA GLN A 22 -0.39 7.57 18.89
C GLN A 22 0.09 6.12 18.73
N ASP A 23 0.71 5.55 19.77
CA ASP A 23 1.15 4.16 19.79
C ASP A 23 -0.02 3.17 19.65
N ASP A 24 -1.12 3.40 20.36
CA ASP A 24 -2.34 2.60 20.26
C ASP A 24 -2.92 2.66 18.83
N MET A 25 -2.97 3.85 18.22
CA MET A 25 -3.44 4.03 16.85
C MET A 25 -2.53 3.32 15.84
N PHE A 26 -1.19 3.39 15.98
CA PHE A 26 -0.27 2.63 15.14
C PHE A 26 -0.45 1.12 15.30
N GLY A 27 -0.65 0.67 16.55
CA GLY A 27 -0.93 -0.74 16.84
C GLY A 27 -2.22 -1.23 16.21
N ASP A 28 -3.28 -0.45 16.29
CA ASP A 28 -4.59 -0.80 15.70
C ASP A 28 -4.56 -0.76 14.17
N MET A 29 -3.85 0.18 13.56
CA MET A 29 -3.60 0.18 12.11
C MET A 29 -2.80 -1.05 11.67
N GLY A 30 -1.78 -1.45 12.45
CA GLY A 30 -1.04 -2.68 12.18
C GLY A 30 -1.93 -3.93 12.20
N LYS A 31 -2.82 -4.04 13.17
CA LYS A 31 -3.82 -5.11 13.24
C LYS A 31 -4.80 -5.07 12.06
N ALA A 32 -5.25 -3.87 11.68
CA ALA A 32 -6.13 -3.68 10.52
C ALA A 32 -5.47 -4.14 9.22
N ILE A 33 -4.21 -3.77 8.99
CA ILE A 33 -3.43 -4.20 7.83
C ILE A 33 -3.25 -5.72 7.82
N ALA A 34 -2.87 -6.32 8.96
CA ALA A 34 -2.72 -7.77 9.09
C ALA A 34 -4.03 -8.50 8.82
N THR A 35 -5.15 -8.01 9.35
CA THR A 35 -6.48 -8.56 9.11
C THR A 35 -6.88 -8.44 7.64
N ALA A 36 -6.63 -7.28 7.02
CA ALA A 36 -6.90 -7.07 5.60
C ALA A 36 -6.09 -8.04 4.72
N LEU A 37 -4.80 -8.22 5.00
CA LEU A 37 -3.95 -9.18 4.30
C LEU A 37 -4.46 -10.61 4.43
N PHE A 38 -4.88 -11.00 5.64
CA PHE A 38 -5.45 -12.31 5.88
C PHE A 38 -6.75 -12.55 5.11
N LEU A 39 -7.67 -11.56 5.14
CA LEU A 39 -8.94 -11.64 4.41
C LEU A 39 -8.70 -11.68 2.88
N VAL A 40 -7.79 -10.88 2.38
CA VAL A 40 -7.39 -10.88 0.96
C VAL A 40 -6.84 -12.26 0.57
N PHE A 41 -5.94 -12.83 1.40
CA PHE A 41 -5.42 -14.17 1.17
C PHE A 41 -6.54 -15.22 1.11
N LEU A 42 -7.48 -15.15 2.03
CA LEU A 42 -8.60 -16.08 2.12
C LEU A 42 -9.51 -15.99 0.89
N VAL A 43 -9.86 -14.77 0.48
CA VAL A 43 -10.66 -14.54 -0.75
C VAL A 43 -9.93 -15.05 -1.98
N MET A 44 -8.63 -14.78 -2.10
CA MET A 44 -7.82 -15.24 -3.23
C MET A 44 -7.67 -16.77 -3.24
N ALA A 45 -7.51 -17.40 -2.08
CA ALA A 45 -7.42 -18.85 -1.98
C ALA A 45 -8.72 -19.52 -2.45
N MET A 46 -9.86 -18.91 -2.14
CA MET A 46 -11.16 -19.36 -2.65
C MET A 46 -11.32 -19.12 -4.16
N GLN A 47 -10.88 -17.97 -4.65
CA GLN A 47 -10.98 -17.57 -6.06
C GLN A 47 -10.18 -18.49 -6.98
N PHE A 48 -8.95 -18.81 -6.60
CA PHE A 48 -8.02 -19.59 -7.43
C PHE A 48 -8.09 -21.11 -7.16
N GLU A 49 -8.88 -21.56 -6.21
CA GLU A 49 -8.94 -22.97 -5.76
C GLU A 49 -7.53 -23.55 -5.48
N SER A 50 -6.54 -22.68 -5.27
CA SER A 50 -5.15 -23.07 -5.07
C SER A 50 -4.41 -22.05 -4.21
N PRO A 51 -3.93 -22.43 -3.02
CA PRO A 51 -3.18 -21.51 -2.15
C PRO A 51 -1.84 -21.07 -2.75
N LYS A 52 -1.29 -21.83 -3.71
CA LYS A 52 -0.02 -21.50 -4.38
C LYS A 52 -0.13 -20.22 -5.20
N PHE A 53 -1.21 -20.03 -5.95
CA PHE A 53 -1.42 -18.82 -6.75
C PHE A 53 -1.69 -17.61 -5.87
N SER A 54 -2.43 -17.79 -4.78
CA SER A 54 -2.65 -16.71 -3.79
C SER A 54 -1.34 -16.24 -3.17
N LEU A 55 -0.44 -17.16 -2.80
CA LEU A 55 0.89 -16.81 -2.29
C LEU A 55 1.74 -16.07 -3.33
N MET A 56 1.68 -16.47 -4.60
CA MET A 56 2.39 -15.76 -5.68
C MET A 56 1.97 -14.29 -5.79
N VAL A 57 0.67 -14.02 -5.75
CA VAL A 57 0.16 -12.64 -5.78
C VAL A 57 0.54 -11.90 -4.52
N MET A 58 0.44 -12.52 -3.34
CA MET A 58 0.84 -11.89 -2.08
C MET A 58 2.33 -11.53 -2.03
N LEU A 59 3.18 -12.26 -2.75
CA LEU A 59 4.61 -11.95 -2.82
C LEU A 59 4.88 -10.60 -3.52
N SER A 60 3.96 -10.08 -4.32
CA SER A 60 4.07 -8.75 -4.91
C SER A 60 3.95 -7.62 -3.89
N ILE A 61 3.28 -7.86 -2.74
CA ILE A 61 3.08 -6.84 -1.69
C ILE A 61 4.41 -6.38 -1.08
N PRO A 62 5.33 -7.25 -0.62
CA PRO A 62 6.62 -6.82 -0.12
C PRO A 62 7.43 -5.99 -1.12
N PHE A 63 7.39 -6.35 -2.41
CA PHE A 63 8.07 -5.58 -3.45
C PHE A 63 7.48 -4.17 -3.60
N SER A 64 6.16 -4.08 -3.57
CA SER A 64 5.44 -2.81 -3.61
C SER A 64 5.78 -1.94 -2.38
N LEU A 65 5.86 -2.53 -1.19
CA LEU A 65 6.24 -1.82 0.03
C LEU A 65 7.67 -1.27 -0.03
N ILE A 66 8.61 -1.99 -0.63
CA ILE A 66 9.99 -1.49 -0.83
C ILE A 66 9.96 -0.21 -1.66
N GLY A 67 9.18 -0.17 -2.75
CA GLY A 67 9.02 1.03 -3.57
C GLY A 67 8.35 2.17 -2.81
N ALA A 68 7.29 1.87 -2.07
CA ALA A 68 6.56 2.84 -1.25
C ALA A 68 7.45 3.51 -0.20
N PHE A 69 8.12 2.71 0.63
CA PHE A 69 9.04 3.23 1.66
C PHE A 69 10.26 3.92 1.04
N GLY A 70 10.76 3.41 -0.09
CA GLY A 70 11.85 4.02 -0.83
C GLY A 70 11.51 5.44 -1.27
N LEU A 71 10.33 5.68 -1.83
CA LEU A 71 9.90 7.00 -2.26
C LEU A 71 9.64 7.95 -1.07
N VAL A 72 9.03 7.48 0.00
CA VAL A 72 8.82 8.26 1.24
C VAL A 72 10.18 8.68 1.83
N PHE A 73 11.14 7.76 1.88
CA PHE A 73 12.49 8.05 2.38
C PHE A 73 13.21 9.10 1.51
N LEU A 74 13.12 8.96 0.18
CA LEU A 74 13.73 9.93 -0.76
C LEU A 74 13.09 11.30 -0.71
N SER A 75 11.79 11.38 -0.39
CA SER A 75 11.09 12.67 -0.27
C SER A 75 11.39 13.40 1.04
N GLY A 76 11.98 12.72 2.03
CA GLY A 76 12.25 13.28 3.35
C GLY A 76 11.00 13.60 4.16
N THR A 77 9.85 13.00 3.80
CA THR A 77 8.58 13.22 4.49
C THR A 77 8.45 12.24 5.65
N ASP A 78 7.96 12.71 6.79
CA ASP A 78 7.71 11.84 7.93
C ASP A 78 6.61 10.83 7.64
N PHE A 79 6.83 9.59 8.08
CA PHE A 79 5.84 8.52 7.93
C PHE A 79 4.73 8.70 8.96
N SER A 80 3.61 9.25 8.51
CA SER A 80 2.45 9.56 9.34
C SER A 80 1.39 8.46 9.33
N MET A 81 0.38 8.58 10.21
CA MET A 81 -0.83 7.73 10.20
C MET A 81 -1.52 7.71 8.84
N VAL A 82 -1.52 8.85 8.13
CA VAL A 82 -2.09 8.95 6.78
C VAL A 82 -1.28 8.14 5.78
N GLY A 83 0.04 8.03 5.99
CA GLY A 83 0.91 7.12 5.23
C GLY A 83 0.53 5.64 5.42
N LEU A 84 0.16 5.21 6.64
CA LEU A 84 -0.34 3.85 6.89
C LEU A 84 -1.66 3.55 6.16
N MET A 85 -2.58 4.53 6.08
CA MET A 85 -3.77 4.40 5.24
C MET A 85 -3.41 4.24 3.77
N GLY A 86 -2.33 4.92 3.33
CA GLY A 86 -1.74 4.72 2.01
C GLY A 86 -1.27 3.29 1.77
N VAL A 87 -0.59 2.68 2.76
CA VAL A 87 -0.16 1.27 2.70
C VAL A 87 -1.37 0.34 2.53
N LEU A 88 -2.44 0.54 3.31
CA LEU A 88 -3.65 -0.28 3.21
C LEU A 88 -4.28 -0.18 1.81
N THR A 89 -4.39 1.03 1.28
CA THR A 89 -4.91 1.29 -0.08
C THR A 89 -4.01 0.68 -1.16
N LEU A 90 -2.69 0.81 -0.99
CA LEU A 90 -1.69 0.25 -1.89
C LEU A 90 -1.81 -1.27 -1.98
N VAL A 91 -1.88 -1.96 -0.83
CA VAL A 91 -2.06 -3.42 -0.76
C VAL A 91 -3.28 -3.85 -1.58
N GLY A 92 -4.44 -3.19 -1.39
CA GLY A 92 -5.65 -3.49 -2.15
C GLY A 92 -5.46 -3.31 -3.66
N THR A 93 -4.80 -2.25 -4.08
CA THR A 93 -4.58 -1.94 -5.51
C THR A 93 -3.61 -2.93 -6.16
N VAL A 94 -2.49 -3.24 -5.49
CA VAL A 94 -1.46 -4.16 -5.99
C VAL A 94 -2.02 -5.57 -6.11
N VAL A 95 -2.75 -6.03 -5.08
CA VAL A 95 -3.40 -7.34 -5.11
C VAL A 95 -4.43 -7.43 -6.23
N ASN A 96 -5.25 -6.40 -6.41
CA ASN A 96 -6.24 -6.36 -7.50
C ASN A 96 -5.56 -6.50 -8.88
N ASN A 97 -4.47 -5.79 -9.12
CA ASN A 97 -3.69 -5.90 -10.35
C ASN A 97 -3.07 -7.30 -10.52
N GLY A 98 -2.56 -7.88 -9.43
CA GLY A 98 -2.01 -9.25 -9.42
C GLY A 98 -3.06 -10.31 -9.72
N ILE A 99 -4.26 -10.19 -9.14
CA ILE A 99 -5.39 -11.11 -9.40
C ILE A 99 -5.74 -11.11 -10.88
N LEU A 100 -5.91 -9.94 -11.49
CA LEU A 100 -6.25 -9.81 -12.91
C LEU A 100 -5.23 -10.50 -13.83
N TYR A 101 -3.94 -10.39 -13.50
CA TYR A 101 -2.88 -11.04 -14.27
C TYR A 101 -2.88 -12.55 -14.11
N VAL A 102 -2.89 -13.04 -12.87
CA VAL A 102 -2.84 -14.47 -12.54
C VAL A 102 -4.09 -15.20 -13.03
N ASP A 103 -5.27 -14.58 -12.92
CA ASP A 103 -6.51 -15.13 -13.46
C ASP A 103 -6.44 -15.29 -14.98
N GLY A 104 -5.90 -14.29 -15.68
CA GLY A 104 -5.64 -14.37 -17.11
C GLY A 104 -4.74 -15.55 -17.50
N VAL A 105 -3.63 -15.73 -16.79
CA VAL A 105 -2.71 -16.85 -16.98
C VAL A 105 -3.40 -18.18 -16.70
N ASN A 106 -4.16 -18.27 -15.61
CA ASN A 106 -4.86 -19.51 -15.21
C ASN A 106 -5.91 -19.95 -16.24
N MET A 107 -6.56 -18.99 -16.89
CA MET A 107 -7.50 -19.27 -17.96
C MET A 107 -6.80 -19.77 -19.23
N LEU A 108 -5.68 -19.14 -19.61
CA LEU A 108 -4.96 -19.45 -20.85
C LEU A 108 -4.18 -20.76 -20.75
N ARG A 109 -3.58 -21.10 -19.61
CA ARG A 109 -2.82 -22.34 -19.39
C ARG A 109 -3.63 -23.63 -19.60
N ARG A 110 -4.94 -23.53 -19.66
CA ARG A 110 -5.82 -24.66 -20.00
C ARG A 110 -5.82 -24.99 -21.49
N ARG A 111 -5.30 -24.08 -22.32
CA ARG A 111 -5.36 -24.15 -23.80
C ARG A 111 -3.99 -24.09 -24.48
N MET A 112 -2.96 -23.65 -23.75
CA MET A 112 -1.61 -23.47 -24.27
C MET A 112 -0.57 -23.73 -23.18
N ASP A 113 0.70 -23.83 -23.55
CA ASP A 113 1.79 -23.98 -22.60
C ASP A 113 1.91 -22.77 -21.65
N ILE A 114 2.48 -22.99 -20.47
CA ILE A 114 2.53 -21.98 -19.42
C ILE A 114 3.33 -20.73 -19.83
N GLU A 115 4.40 -20.91 -20.63
CA GLU A 115 5.21 -19.80 -21.14
C GLU A 115 4.42 -18.91 -22.09
N ASP A 116 3.69 -19.51 -23.01
CA ASP A 116 2.83 -18.80 -23.95
C ASP A 116 1.64 -18.13 -23.23
N ALA A 117 1.07 -18.80 -22.22
CA ALA A 117 -0.01 -18.24 -21.39
C ALA A 117 0.44 -17.01 -20.61
N LEU A 118 1.66 -16.99 -20.07
CA LEU A 118 2.25 -15.85 -19.38
C LEU A 118 2.44 -14.66 -20.34
N ILE A 119 3.00 -14.91 -21.53
CA ILE A 119 3.24 -13.87 -22.54
C ILE A 119 1.91 -13.28 -23.03
N GLU A 120 0.94 -14.12 -23.35
CA GLU A 120 -0.34 -13.68 -23.89
C GLU A 120 -1.21 -12.97 -22.84
N SER A 121 -1.22 -13.46 -21.60
CA SER A 121 -1.84 -12.75 -20.47
C SER A 121 -1.18 -11.38 -20.24
N GLY A 122 0.16 -11.32 -20.33
CA GLY A 122 0.90 -10.07 -20.26
C GLY A 122 0.45 -9.07 -21.32
N LYS A 123 0.43 -9.47 -22.60
CA LYS A 123 -0.01 -8.61 -23.71
C LYS A 123 -1.44 -8.06 -23.51
N THR A 124 -2.33 -8.90 -23.02
CA THR A 124 -3.76 -8.55 -22.87
C THR A 124 -4.03 -7.70 -21.63
N ARG A 125 -3.35 -8.00 -20.50
CA ARG A 125 -3.62 -7.38 -19.19
C ARG A 125 -2.71 -6.22 -18.86
N LEU A 126 -1.51 -6.14 -19.45
CA LEU A 126 -0.56 -5.08 -19.16
C LEU A 126 -1.13 -3.68 -19.48
N ARG A 127 -1.82 -3.55 -20.61
CA ARG A 127 -2.39 -2.26 -21.03
C ARG A 127 -3.41 -1.69 -20.05
N PRO A 128 -4.45 -2.43 -19.60
CA PRO A 128 -5.36 -1.95 -18.56
C PRO A 128 -4.65 -1.62 -17.24
N ILE A 129 -3.72 -2.48 -16.80
CA ILE A 129 -2.98 -2.27 -15.54
C ILE A 129 -2.14 -0.99 -15.63
N LEU A 130 -1.41 -0.77 -16.72
CA LEU A 130 -0.62 0.46 -16.91
C LEU A 130 -1.48 1.70 -16.95
N ILE A 131 -2.65 1.66 -17.60
CA ILE A 131 -3.55 2.81 -17.66
C ILE A 131 -4.05 3.16 -16.26
N THR A 132 -4.51 2.19 -15.47
CA THR A 132 -4.98 2.44 -14.09
C THR A 132 -3.85 2.95 -13.20
N THR A 133 -2.67 2.36 -13.27
CA THR A 133 -1.49 2.78 -12.49
C THR A 133 -1.07 4.20 -12.86
N LEU A 134 -0.91 4.52 -14.13
CA LEU A 134 -0.56 5.87 -14.59
C LEU A 134 -1.61 6.91 -14.20
N THR A 135 -2.90 6.57 -14.35
CA THR A 135 -3.98 7.46 -13.95
C THR A 135 -3.94 7.73 -12.45
N THR A 136 -3.70 6.72 -11.63
CA THR A 136 -3.56 6.86 -10.17
C THR A 136 -2.36 7.75 -9.82
N ILE A 137 -1.20 7.51 -10.43
CA ILE A 137 0.01 8.32 -10.20
C ILE A 137 -0.24 9.79 -10.56
N ILE A 138 -0.79 10.06 -11.75
CA ILE A 138 -1.09 11.42 -12.19
C ILE A 138 -2.09 12.10 -11.25
N SER A 139 -3.14 11.38 -10.85
CA SER A 139 -4.18 11.89 -9.94
C SER A 139 -3.64 12.20 -8.54
N MET A 140 -2.66 11.42 -8.04
CA MET A 140 -2.05 11.62 -6.72
C MET A 140 -0.87 12.61 -6.74
N THR A 141 -0.35 12.96 -7.90
CA THR A 141 0.80 13.87 -8.04
C THR A 141 0.59 15.23 -7.37
N PRO A 142 -0.56 15.94 -7.50
CA PRO A 142 -0.76 17.21 -6.80
C PRO A 142 -0.66 17.08 -5.28
N SER A 143 -1.21 16.02 -4.70
CA SER A 143 -1.12 15.74 -3.25
C SER A 143 0.30 15.39 -2.83
N ALA A 144 1.02 14.60 -3.64
CA ALA A 144 2.40 14.24 -3.38
C ALA A 144 3.35 15.46 -3.38
N LEU A 145 3.05 16.47 -4.20
CA LEU A 145 3.79 17.74 -4.25
C LEU A 145 3.31 18.76 -3.20
N GLY A 146 2.30 18.44 -2.39
CA GLY A 146 1.72 19.35 -1.41
C GLY A 146 0.96 20.53 -2.04
N ILE A 147 0.56 20.42 -3.32
CA ILE A 147 -0.16 21.48 -4.04
C ILE A 147 -1.65 21.35 -3.72
N GLY A 148 -2.22 22.31 -3.03
CA GLY A 148 -3.65 22.33 -2.68
C GLY A 148 -3.94 22.75 -1.24
N GLY A 149 -2.96 23.34 -0.53
CA GLY A 149 -3.10 23.86 0.83
C GLY A 149 -2.86 22.78 1.90
N GLU A 150 -3.25 23.08 3.15
CA GLU A 150 -2.97 22.24 4.32
C GLU A 150 -3.47 20.80 4.18
N SER A 151 -4.63 20.61 3.56
CA SER A 151 -5.21 19.28 3.33
C SER A 151 -4.35 18.42 2.39
N ALA A 152 -3.70 19.03 1.39
CA ALA A 152 -2.82 18.32 0.48
C ALA A 152 -1.52 17.90 1.19
N VAL A 153 -0.97 18.75 2.06
CA VAL A 153 0.20 18.43 2.88
C VAL A 153 -0.10 17.27 3.83
N MET A 154 -1.28 17.24 4.45
CA MET A 154 -1.70 16.11 5.30
C MET A 154 -1.79 14.80 4.53
N MET A 155 -2.23 14.84 3.26
CA MET A 155 -2.37 13.66 2.40
C MET A 155 -1.08 13.29 1.65
N GLN A 156 -0.03 14.09 1.76
CA GLN A 156 1.23 13.89 1.04
C GLN A 156 1.84 12.51 1.32
N GLY A 157 1.90 12.10 2.60
CA GLY A 157 2.42 10.79 2.98
C GLY A 157 1.68 9.62 2.32
N MET A 158 0.33 9.69 2.25
CA MET A 158 -0.48 8.69 1.57
C MET A 158 -0.20 8.66 0.07
N ALA A 159 -0.15 9.82 -0.57
CA ALA A 159 0.10 9.93 -2.01
C ALA A 159 1.49 9.37 -2.39
N LEU A 160 2.52 9.68 -1.60
CA LEU A 160 3.88 9.16 -1.81
C LEU A 160 3.96 7.64 -1.65
N VAL A 161 3.29 7.09 -0.65
CA VAL A 161 3.22 5.63 -0.45
C VAL A 161 2.57 4.95 -1.65
N ILE A 162 1.45 5.46 -2.14
CA ILE A 162 0.73 4.89 -3.27
C ILE A 162 1.55 5.00 -4.56
N ILE A 163 2.12 6.18 -4.86
CA ILE A 163 2.95 6.40 -6.06
C ILE A 163 4.20 5.51 -6.04
N GLY A 164 4.86 5.40 -4.88
CA GLY A 164 6.08 4.62 -4.76
C GLY A 164 5.87 3.12 -4.84
N GLY A 165 4.68 2.64 -4.47
CA GLY A 165 4.35 1.22 -4.45
C GLY A 165 3.71 0.68 -5.74
N LEU A 166 3.19 1.55 -6.60
CA LEU A 166 2.61 1.21 -7.90
C LEU A 166 3.65 1.19 -9.00
#